data_b2303779510de02dc6ff755131ddc7e6
#
_entry.id   b2303779510de02dc6ff755131ddc7e6
#
_cell.length_a   1.000
_cell.length_b   1.000
_cell.length_c   1.000
_cell.angle_alpha   90.00
_cell.angle_beta   90.00
_cell.angle_gamma   90.00
#
_symmetry.space_group_name_H-M   'P 1'
#
loop_
_entity.id
_entity.type
_entity.pdbx_description
1 polymer ?
#
loop_
_entity_poly.entity_id
_entity_poly.type
_entity_poly.pdbx_seq_one_letter_code
_entity_poly.pdbx_strand_id
1 'polypeptide(L)'
;MTCVSEQRLAQQLPAVPFYCPVPPARHRSGDALNDRTVQWMRGQRLDHDERQLKRLALCDFGGLAASTMPYGQLEPLALMAKLHAVLFSLDDGVCDESAATADLLSRETSRIMRALEAPEARSADDSPHTAALRGIRRDLEPYASAGQLRRVVEAMRVYTSGLAWEASWRRDARLPSLDDYVTLWMRAIGMAPSTAMIEIVGGFSVSDEDLQDPRVRALTEITWTLVSWDNDLYSRNKELERADDDLNLIDVVRQEQGCDAQHALVRVVAMRDRVMVLFERLSTQVVAEADDGLRRYVRGLAQFVRGHLDWASRCPRYTTSSGPRTPTGGWWKQQPADNSAEPLPVPTIAWWWDQLAPAR
;
A
#
# COMPACT_ATOMS: atom_id res chain seq x y z
N MET A 1 23.76 4.36 -25.44
CA MET A 1 22.44 4.35 -24.71
C MET A 1 21.38 3.42 -25.33
N THR A 2 21.54 2.88 -26.53
CA THR A 2 20.49 2.12 -27.25
C THR A 2 20.39 0.62 -26.89
N CYS A 3 21.47 -0.06 -26.57
CA CYS A 3 21.46 -1.52 -26.38
C CYS A 3 20.89 -1.98 -25.01
N VAL A 4 21.13 -1.23 -23.93
CA VAL A 4 20.65 -1.58 -22.58
C VAL A 4 19.14 -1.32 -22.46
N SER A 5 18.63 -0.26 -23.10
CA SER A 5 17.20 0.05 -23.12
C SER A 5 16.38 -0.99 -23.90
N GLU A 6 16.90 -1.50 -25.01
CA GLU A 6 16.24 -2.53 -25.82
C GLU A 6 16.18 -3.89 -25.10
N GLN A 7 17.25 -4.28 -24.40
CA GLN A 7 17.27 -5.50 -23.60
C GLN A 7 16.30 -5.45 -22.39
N ARG A 8 16.14 -4.28 -21.73
CA ARG A 8 15.19 -4.11 -20.63
C ARG A 8 13.73 -4.11 -21.12
N LEU A 9 13.45 -3.45 -22.24
CA LEU A 9 12.11 -3.47 -22.85
C LEU A 9 11.68 -4.89 -23.26
N ALA A 10 12.62 -5.75 -23.65
CA ALA A 10 12.36 -7.17 -23.95
C ALA A 10 11.98 -7.99 -22.69
N GLN A 11 12.21 -7.47 -21.50
CA GLN A 11 11.83 -8.09 -20.21
C GLN A 11 10.46 -7.65 -19.69
N GLN A 12 9.73 -6.84 -20.42
CA GLN A 12 8.37 -6.45 -20.04
C GLN A 12 7.44 -7.66 -20.02
N LEU A 13 6.61 -7.72 -18.98
CA LEU A 13 5.68 -8.81 -18.76
C LEU A 13 4.24 -8.41 -19.15
N PRO A 14 3.41 -9.37 -19.60
CA PRO A 14 2.02 -9.09 -19.86
C PRO A 14 1.28 -8.74 -18.58
N ALA A 15 0.24 -7.93 -18.68
CA ALA A 15 -0.71 -7.77 -17.60
C ALA A 15 -1.48 -9.07 -17.35
N VAL A 16 -1.73 -9.39 -16.09
CA VAL A 16 -2.40 -10.61 -15.66
C VAL A 16 -3.67 -10.29 -14.87
N PRO A 17 -4.74 -11.12 -14.98
CA PRO A 17 -5.90 -10.96 -14.14
C PRO A 17 -5.68 -11.54 -12.74
N PHE A 18 -6.28 -10.91 -11.72
CA PHE A 18 -6.21 -11.32 -10.33
C PHE A 18 -7.51 -11.97 -9.85
N TYR A 19 -7.42 -12.91 -8.93
CA TYR A 19 -8.57 -13.37 -8.18
C TYR A 19 -8.91 -12.36 -7.08
N CYS A 20 -10.12 -11.80 -7.12
CA CYS A 20 -10.61 -10.91 -6.06
C CYS A 20 -12.15 -11.04 -5.99
N PRO A 21 -12.71 -11.80 -5.02
CA PRO A 21 -14.14 -12.05 -4.93
C PRO A 21 -14.92 -10.85 -4.33
N VAL A 22 -14.20 -9.83 -3.85
CA VAL A 22 -14.81 -8.64 -3.24
C VAL A 22 -15.51 -7.81 -4.32
N PRO A 23 -16.81 -7.46 -4.15
CA PRO A 23 -17.52 -6.63 -5.11
C PRO A 23 -16.95 -5.21 -5.16
N PRO A 24 -16.95 -4.55 -6.35
CA PRO A 24 -16.48 -3.18 -6.47
C PRO A 24 -17.41 -2.21 -5.76
N ALA A 25 -16.82 -1.19 -5.13
CA ALA A 25 -17.56 -0.05 -4.60
C ALA A 25 -16.69 1.21 -4.68
N ARG A 26 -17.33 2.39 -4.81
CA ARG A 26 -16.63 3.67 -4.87
C ARG A 26 -17.48 4.75 -4.22
N HIS A 27 -16.86 5.59 -3.39
CA HIS A 27 -17.52 6.76 -2.84
C HIS A 27 -17.82 7.78 -3.94
N ARG A 28 -19.04 8.33 -3.95
CA ARG A 28 -19.53 9.25 -4.99
C ARG A 28 -18.72 10.53 -5.19
N SER A 29 -17.99 10.96 -4.16
CA SER A 29 -17.23 12.21 -4.17
C SER A 29 -15.77 12.04 -4.62
N GLY A 30 -15.37 10.91 -5.20
CA GLY A 30 -13.97 10.63 -5.53
C GLY A 30 -13.31 11.71 -6.38
N ASP A 31 -13.97 12.17 -7.43
CA ASP A 31 -13.42 13.19 -8.35
C ASP A 31 -13.27 14.54 -7.65
N ALA A 32 -14.29 14.99 -6.91
CA ALA A 32 -14.23 16.22 -6.12
C ALA A 32 -13.17 16.16 -5.01
N LEU A 33 -12.94 14.98 -4.41
CA LEU A 33 -11.87 14.77 -3.44
C LEU A 33 -10.49 14.87 -4.10
N ASN A 34 -10.34 14.38 -5.32
CA ASN A 34 -9.09 14.52 -6.05
C ASN A 34 -8.74 15.97 -6.33
N ASP A 35 -9.69 16.77 -6.82
CA ASP A 35 -9.49 18.20 -7.07
C ASP A 35 -9.09 18.96 -5.78
N ARG A 36 -9.77 18.68 -4.66
CA ARG A 36 -9.44 19.23 -3.34
C ARG A 36 -8.03 18.84 -2.90
N THR A 37 -7.63 17.59 -3.12
CA THR A 37 -6.31 17.08 -2.74
C THR A 37 -5.20 17.71 -3.58
N VAL A 38 -5.37 17.81 -4.88
CA VAL A 38 -4.40 18.47 -5.78
C VAL A 38 -4.23 19.96 -5.41
N GLN A 39 -5.33 20.67 -5.13
CA GLN A 39 -5.24 22.06 -4.68
C GLN A 39 -4.50 22.18 -3.33
N TRP A 40 -4.78 21.28 -2.38
CA TRP A 40 -4.11 21.24 -1.09
C TRP A 40 -2.61 20.94 -1.24
N MET A 41 -2.19 19.98 -2.08
CA MET A 41 -0.80 19.65 -2.34
C MET A 41 0.02 20.85 -2.83
N ARG A 42 -0.54 21.66 -3.75
CA ARG A 42 0.09 22.89 -4.21
C ARG A 42 0.36 23.87 -3.06
N GLY A 43 -0.58 23.99 -2.12
CA GLY A 43 -0.43 24.83 -0.95
C GLY A 43 0.61 24.33 0.05
N GLN A 44 0.86 23.00 0.12
CA GLN A 44 1.82 22.38 1.02
C GLN A 44 3.26 22.32 0.49
N ARG A 45 3.47 22.62 -0.80
CA ARG A 45 4.80 22.48 -1.46
C ARG A 45 5.39 21.09 -1.30
N LEU A 46 4.54 20.06 -1.46
CA LEU A 46 4.97 18.64 -1.40
C LEU A 46 5.78 18.20 -2.60
N ASP A 47 5.88 19.06 -3.60
CA ASP A 47 6.63 18.91 -4.83
C ASP A 47 7.98 19.62 -4.74
N HIS A 48 9.03 18.95 -5.18
CA HIS A 48 10.34 19.57 -5.36
C HIS A 48 10.39 20.42 -6.64
N ASP A 49 9.53 20.06 -7.62
CA ASP A 49 9.37 20.78 -8.87
C ASP A 49 7.98 20.57 -9.51
N GLU A 50 7.66 21.36 -10.54
CA GLU A 50 6.38 21.30 -11.26
C GLU A 50 6.16 19.96 -11.97
N ARG A 51 7.22 19.27 -12.36
CA ARG A 51 7.17 17.94 -13.01
C ARG A 51 6.70 16.87 -12.02
N GLN A 52 7.24 16.89 -10.81
CA GLN A 52 6.82 15.98 -9.74
C GLN A 52 5.37 16.24 -9.34
N LEU A 53 4.97 17.51 -9.18
CA LEU A 53 3.56 17.85 -8.88
C LEU A 53 2.60 17.33 -9.95
N LYS A 54 2.95 17.46 -11.24
CA LYS A 54 2.13 16.92 -12.34
C LYS A 54 2.02 15.39 -12.24
N ARG A 55 3.09 14.68 -11.91
CA ARG A 55 3.05 13.22 -11.72
C ARG A 55 2.16 12.82 -10.55
N LEU A 56 2.31 13.50 -9.41
CA LEU A 56 1.46 13.26 -8.23
C LEU A 56 -0.02 13.59 -8.50
N ALA A 57 -0.30 14.66 -9.21
CA ALA A 57 -1.67 15.03 -9.58
C ALA A 57 -2.36 13.97 -10.45
N LEU A 58 -1.59 13.21 -11.26
CA LEU A 58 -2.11 12.11 -12.08
C LEU A 58 -2.38 10.82 -11.26
N CYS A 59 -1.97 10.75 -10.00
CA CYS A 59 -2.19 9.55 -9.17
C CYS A 59 -3.64 9.38 -8.71
N ASP A 60 -4.49 10.39 -8.86
CA ASP A 60 -5.92 10.34 -8.45
C ASP A 60 -6.09 9.86 -7.00
N PHE A 61 -5.49 10.59 -6.04
CA PHE A 61 -5.56 10.24 -4.62
C PHE A 61 -6.98 10.28 -4.05
N GLY A 62 -7.83 11.17 -4.58
CA GLY A 62 -9.26 11.19 -4.25
C GLY A 62 -9.97 9.93 -4.72
N GLY A 63 -9.67 9.46 -5.93
CA GLY A 63 -10.17 8.21 -6.46
C GLY A 63 -9.63 6.98 -5.71
N LEU A 64 -8.36 6.99 -5.29
CA LEU A 64 -7.79 5.95 -4.43
C LEU A 64 -8.54 5.85 -3.11
N ALA A 65 -8.68 6.96 -2.37
CA ALA A 65 -9.40 6.99 -1.11
C ALA A 65 -10.88 6.57 -1.29
N ALA A 66 -11.55 7.08 -2.34
CA ALA A 66 -12.94 6.75 -2.65
C ALA A 66 -13.16 5.28 -3.00
N SER A 67 -12.19 4.60 -3.61
CA SER A 67 -12.29 3.20 -3.98
C SER A 67 -11.94 2.27 -2.82
N THR A 68 -10.92 2.63 -2.03
CA THR A 68 -10.47 1.81 -0.89
C THR A 68 -11.35 1.95 0.35
N MET A 69 -12.00 3.12 0.54
CA MET A 69 -12.88 3.39 1.67
C MET A 69 -14.25 3.96 1.20
N PRO A 70 -15.02 3.19 0.39
CA PRO A 70 -16.22 3.69 -0.31
C PRO A 70 -17.38 4.07 0.60
N TYR A 71 -17.37 3.61 1.85
CA TYR A 71 -18.42 3.85 2.85
C TYR A 71 -18.02 4.89 3.90
N GLY A 72 -16.92 5.60 3.67
CA GLY A 72 -16.36 6.58 4.59
C GLY A 72 -17.16 7.87 4.70
N GLN A 73 -16.94 8.60 5.79
CA GLN A 73 -17.42 9.98 5.95
C GLN A 73 -16.56 10.92 5.10
N LEU A 74 -17.17 11.95 4.50
CA LEU A 74 -16.54 12.79 3.49
C LEU A 74 -15.26 13.50 3.99
N GLU A 75 -15.30 14.13 5.14
CA GLU A 75 -14.15 14.91 5.62
C GLU A 75 -12.98 14.02 6.08
N PRO A 76 -13.16 12.95 6.89
CA PRO A 76 -12.07 12.01 7.14
C PRO A 76 -11.55 11.31 5.87
N LEU A 77 -12.42 11.05 4.88
CA LEU A 77 -12.01 10.51 3.59
C LEU A 77 -11.11 11.49 2.81
N ALA A 78 -11.39 12.81 2.91
CA ALA A 78 -10.52 13.84 2.34
C ALA A 78 -9.15 13.86 3.05
N LEU A 79 -9.09 13.60 4.37
CA LEU A 79 -7.83 13.50 5.10
C LEU A 79 -7.05 12.24 4.68
N MET A 80 -7.75 11.14 4.39
CA MET A 80 -7.13 9.94 3.83
C MET A 80 -6.50 10.21 2.45
N ALA A 81 -7.19 10.93 1.57
CA ALA A 81 -6.63 11.31 0.26
C ALA A 81 -5.37 12.20 0.41
N LYS A 82 -5.38 13.15 1.36
CA LYS A 82 -4.20 13.95 1.70
C LYS A 82 -3.05 13.09 2.26
N LEU A 83 -3.37 12.12 3.13
CA LEU A 83 -2.37 11.19 3.67
C LEU A 83 -1.71 10.38 2.55
N HIS A 84 -2.50 9.80 1.64
CA HIS A 84 -1.97 9.10 0.46
C HIS A 84 -1.04 10.01 -0.35
N ALA A 85 -1.42 11.26 -0.61
CA ALA A 85 -0.58 12.20 -1.35
C ALA A 85 0.77 12.44 -0.68
N VAL A 86 0.81 12.54 0.66
CA VAL A 86 2.07 12.70 1.40
C VAL A 86 2.91 11.43 1.34
N LEU A 87 2.30 10.24 1.55
CA LEU A 87 3.03 8.97 1.51
C LEU A 87 3.67 8.74 0.14
N PHE A 88 2.94 8.97 -0.95
CA PHE A 88 3.47 8.86 -2.31
C PHE A 88 4.53 9.93 -2.63
N SER A 89 4.39 11.14 -2.09
CA SER A 89 5.40 12.19 -2.27
C SER A 89 6.69 11.88 -1.50
N LEU A 90 6.59 11.27 -0.31
CA LEU A 90 7.74 10.78 0.45
C LEU A 90 8.47 9.66 -0.30
N ASP A 91 7.71 8.70 -0.82
CA ASP A 91 8.24 7.59 -1.60
C ASP A 91 8.98 8.07 -2.86
N ASP A 92 8.28 8.79 -3.74
CA ASP A 92 8.84 9.29 -5.00
C ASP A 92 9.99 10.29 -4.79
N GLY A 93 9.93 11.15 -3.77
CA GLY A 93 10.87 12.26 -3.61
C GLY A 93 12.04 11.98 -2.69
N VAL A 94 11.87 11.09 -1.73
CA VAL A 94 12.89 10.82 -0.71
C VAL A 94 13.53 9.45 -0.89
N CYS A 95 12.76 8.46 -1.35
CA CYS A 95 13.25 7.09 -1.53
C CYS A 95 13.72 6.80 -2.96
N ASP A 96 12.93 7.18 -3.97
CA ASP A 96 13.19 6.80 -5.36
C ASP A 96 14.12 7.76 -6.12
N GLU A 97 14.02 9.07 -5.88
CA GLU A 97 14.65 10.09 -6.74
C GLU A 97 15.84 10.79 -6.11
N SER A 98 16.05 10.62 -4.83
CA SER A 98 17.18 11.26 -4.15
C SER A 98 18.26 10.24 -3.85
N ALA A 99 19.52 10.68 -3.93
CA ALA A 99 20.63 10.02 -3.29
C ALA A 99 20.48 10.14 -1.74
N ALA A 100 19.26 9.90 -1.22
CA ALA A 100 18.96 10.05 0.19
C ALA A 100 19.81 9.06 0.97
N THR A 101 20.74 9.60 1.74
CA THR A 101 21.54 8.81 2.67
C THR A 101 20.65 8.33 3.81
N ALA A 102 20.94 7.18 4.40
CA ALA A 102 20.25 6.69 5.59
C ALA A 102 20.19 7.75 6.73
N ASP A 103 21.16 8.65 6.78
CA ASP A 103 21.20 9.78 7.73
C ASP A 103 20.11 10.83 7.44
N LEU A 104 19.93 11.23 6.17
CA LEU A 104 18.87 12.16 5.78
C LEU A 104 17.49 11.58 6.04
N LEU A 105 17.27 10.31 5.67
CA LEU A 105 16.03 9.60 5.95
C LEU A 105 15.75 9.50 7.46
N SER A 106 16.77 9.16 8.26
CA SER A 106 16.63 9.06 9.71
C SER A 106 16.24 10.40 10.35
N ARG A 107 16.83 11.51 9.89
CA ARG A 107 16.47 12.85 10.37
C ARG A 107 15.06 13.24 9.98
N GLU A 108 14.68 13.04 8.73
CA GLU A 108 13.34 13.39 8.23
C GLU A 108 12.28 12.57 8.94
N THR A 109 12.43 11.24 9.01
CA THR A 109 11.48 10.37 9.69
C THR A 109 11.35 10.67 11.18
N SER A 110 12.46 11.04 11.86
CA SER A 110 12.43 11.46 13.26
C SER A 110 11.64 12.77 13.45
N ARG A 111 11.78 13.73 12.54
CA ARG A 111 11.01 14.99 12.57
C ARG A 111 9.52 14.74 12.29
N ILE A 112 9.21 13.88 11.33
CA ILE A 112 7.84 13.44 11.05
C ILE A 112 7.22 12.81 12.30
N MET A 113 7.91 11.86 12.93
CA MET A 113 7.40 11.22 14.14
C MET A 113 7.18 12.22 15.28
N ARG A 114 8.14 13.14 15.50
CA ARG A 114 7.95 14.19 16.50
C ARG A 114 6.74 15.08 16.23
N ALA A 115 6.49 15.42 14.97
CA ALA A 115 5.34 16.23 14.57
C ALA A 115 4.00 15.53 14.78
N LEU A 116 3.96 14.19 14.61
CA LEU A 116 2.78 13.36 14.82
C LEU A 116 2.49 13.10 16.31
N GLU A 117 3.55 12.92 17.13
CA GLU A 117 3.46 12.67 18.56
C GLU A 117 3.06 13.94 19.35
N ALA A 118 3.57 15.08 18.94
CA ALA A 118 3.30 16.37 19.58
C ALA A 118 3.06 17.45 18.51
N PRO A 119 1.87 17.49 17.95
CA PRO A 119 1.55 18.41 16.86
C PRO A 119 1.61 19.88 17.25
N GLU A 120 1.64 20.22 18.55
CA GLU A 120 1.87 21.56 19.08
C GLU A 120 3.33 22.02 18.93
N ALA A 121 4.28 21.07 18.97
CA ALA A 121 5.69 21.38 18.82
C ALA A 121 5.98 21.83 17.39
N ARG A 122 6.66 22.96 17.25
CA ARG A 122 7.10 23.49 15.96
C ARG A 122 8.63 23.47 15.89
N SER A 123 9.14 23.16 14.70
CA SER A 123 10.56 23.32 14.38
C SER A 123 10.70 24.37 13.28
N ALA A 124 11.77 25.15 13.32
CA ALA A 124 12.09 26.10 12.26
C ALA A 124 12.46 25.40 10.94
N ASP A 125 12.90 24.14 11.04
CA ASP A 125 13.38 23.32 9.92
C ASP A 125 12.39 22.22 9.52
N ASP A 126 11.08 22.44 9.75
CA ASP A 126 10.07 21.49 9.29
C ASP A 126 10.06 21.40 7.77
N SER A 127 10.23 20.20 7.25
CA SER A 127 10.03 19.94 5.83
C SER A 127 8.56 20.11 5.43
N PRO A 128 8.26 20.29 4.13
CA PRO A 128 6.88 20.28 3.65
C PRO A 128 6.09 19.02 4.08
N HIS A 129 6.72 17.84 4.05
CA HIS A 129 6.11 16.59 4.49
C HIS A 129 5.81 16.58 5.99
N THR A 130 6.77 17.02 6.82
CA THR A 130 6.56 17.13 8.26
C THR A 130 5.44 18.12 8.61
N ALA A 131 5.38 19.27 7.93
CA ALA A 131 4.33 20.25 8.14
C ALA A 131 2.95 19.75 7.70
N ALA A 132 2.88 19.06 6.55
CA ALA A 132 1.66 18.46 6.02
C ALA A 132 1.11 17.37 6.95
N LEU A 133 1.96 16.45 7.43
CA LEU A 133 1.57 15.38 8.34
C LEU A 133 1.11 15.92 9.70
N ARG A 134 1.77 16.96 10.23
CA ARG A 134 1.30 17.68 11.42
C ARG A 134 -0.09 18.26 11.21
N GLY A 135 -0.34 18.87 10.06
CA GLY A 135 -1.65 19.42 9.71
C GLY A 135 -2.72 18.31 9.67
N ILE A 136 -2.46 17.21 8.96
CA ILE A 136 -3.37 16.07 8.89
C ILE A 136 -3.63 15.52 10.29
N ARG A 137 -2.60 15.38 11.14
CA ARG A 137 -2.75 14.88 12.51
C ARG A 137 -3.71 15.73 13.36
N ARG A 138 -3.64 17.07 13.23
CA ARG A 138 -4.57 18.00 13.90
C ARG A 138 -5.98 17.93 13.30
N ASP A 139 -6.06 17.88 11.98
CA ASP A 139 -7.35 17.82 11.26
C ASP A 139 -8.11 16.52 11.57
N LEU A 140 -7.44 15.45 12.04
CA LEU A 140 -8.06 14.21 12.49
C LEU A 140 -8.70 14.28 13.88
N GLU A 141 -8.30 15.22 14.74
CA GLU A 141 -8.77 15.30 16.16
C GLU A 141 -10.30 15.34 16.32
N PRO A 142 -11.06 16.06 15.48
CA PRO A 142 -12.52 16.07 15.59
C PRO A 142 -13.19 14.74 15.23
N TYR A 143 -12.48 13.83 14.54
CA TYR A 143 -13.04 12.59 13.98
C TYR A 143 -12.54 11.31 14.64
N ALA A 144 -11.52 11.41 15.51
CA ALA A 144 -10.82 10.26 16.05
C ALA A 144 -10.69 10.32 17.57
N SER A 145 -10.85 9.19 18.22
CA SER A 145 -10.52 9.04 19.63
C SER A 145 -9.00 9.10 19.86
N ALA A 146 -8.58 9.37 21.10
CA ALA A 146 -7.17 9.35 21.47
C ALA A 146 -6.49 8.00 21.16
N GLY A 147 -7.23 6.89 21.30
CA GLY A 147 -6.76 5.54 20.96
C GLY A 147 -6.50 5.38 19.47
N GLN A 148 -7.42 5.84 18.64
CA GLN A 148 -7.28 5.80 17.18
C GLN A 148 -6.12 6.68 16.69
N LEU A 149 -5.97 7.90 17.24
CA LEU A 149 -4.86 8.77 16.92
C LEU A 149 -3.51 8.14 17.31
N ARG A 150 -3.42 7.48 18.47
CA ARG A 150 -2.22 6.74 18.88
C ARG A 150 -1.89 5.62 17.89
N ARG A 151 -2.91 4.87 17.42
CA ARG A 151 -2.71 3.81 16.41
C ARG A 151 -2.21 4.36 15.07
N VAL A 152 -2.71 5.52 14.62
CA VAL A 152 -2.18 6.21 13.43
C VAL A 152 -0.72 6.59 13.60
N VAL A 153 -0.34 7.15 14.76
CA VAL A 153 1.06 7.51 15.05
C VAL A 153 1.95 6.28 15.06
N GLU A 154 1.51 5.19 15.68
CA GLU A 154 2.28 3.93 15.70
C GLU A 154 2.40 3.31 14.30
N ALA A 155 1.34 3.32 13.51
CA ALA A 155 1.36 2.88 12.12
C ALA A 155 2.33 3.70 11.25
N MET A 156 2.41 5.00 11.47
CA MET A 156 3.43 5.86 10.83
C MET A 156 4.84 5.51 11.28
N ARG A 157 5.04 5.08 12.53
CA ARG A 157 6.35 4.59 13.03
C ARG A 157 6.77 3.31 12.30
N VAL A 158 5.83 2.37 12.10
CA VAL A 158 6.06 1.17 11.28
C VAL A 158 6.50 1.54 9.87
N TYR A 159 5.76 2.45 9.22
CA TYR A 159 6.07 2.91 7.86
C TYR A 159 7.46 3.58 7.76
N THR A 160 7.75 4.55 8.63
CA THR A 160 9.03 5.26 8.59
C THR A 160 10.23 4.34 8.86
N SER A 161 10.06 3.28 9.67
CA SER A 161 11.08 2.25 9.85
C SER A 161 11.31 1.42 8.59
N GLY A 162 10.24 1.15 7.82
CA GLY A 162 10.30 0.47 6.54
C GLY A 162 11.10 1.24 5.50
N LEU A 163 10.87 2.55 5.37
CA LEU A 163 11.60 3.41 4.44
C LEU A 163 13.12 3.39 4.69
N ALA A 164 13.54 3.40 5.96
CA ALA A 164 14.96 3.34 6.31
C ALA A 164 15.59 1.99 5.91
N TRP A 165 14.84 0.89 6.06
CA TRP A 165 15.30 -0.44 5.66
C TRP A 165 15.35 -0.59 4.14
N GLU A 166 14.33 -0.14 3.43
CA GLU A 166 14.27 -0.11 1.97
C GLU A 166 15.46 0.64 1.37
N ALA A 167 15.76 1.85 1.88
CA ALA A 167 16.91 2.62 1.42
C ALA A 167 18.24 1.89 1.60
N SER A 168 18.39 1.02 2.60
CA SER A 168 19.59 0.21 2.78
C SER A 168 19.74 -0.86 1.68
N TRP A 169 18.64 -1.52 1.28
CA TRP A 169 18.65 -2.51 0.20
C TRP A 169 18.97 -1.87 -1.16
N ARG A 170 18.35 -0.73 -1.47
CA ARG A 170 18.63 0.02 -2.71
C ARG A 170 20.10 0.41 -2.82
N ARG A 171 20.71 0.88 -1.73
CA ARG A 171 22.13 1.24 -1.70
C ARG A 171 23.04 0.05 -1.96
N ASP A 172 22.71 -1.12 -1.42
CA ASP A 172 23.55 -2.31 -1.53
C ASP A 172 23.41 -3.02 -2.88
N ALA A 173 22.49 -2.57 -3.74
CA ALA A 173 22.21 -3.11 -5.07
C ALA A 173 22.05 -4.65 -5.11
N ARG A 174 21.46 -5.22 -4.06
CA ARG A 174 21.17 -6.65 -3.92
C ARG A 174 19.69 -6.86 -3.65
N LEU A 175 19.12 -7.91 -4.21
CA LEU A 175 17.77 -8.32 -3.86
C LEU A 175 17.76 -9.06 -2.52
N PRO A 176 16.78 -8.79 -1.64
CA PRO A 176 16.58 -9.54 -0.42
C PRO A 176 16.12 -10.98 -0.69
N SER A 177 16.12 -11.83 0.33
CA SER A 177 15.35 -13.08 0.31
C SER A 177 13.84 -12.78 0.18
N LEU A 178 13.05 -13.74 -0.26
CA LEU A 178 11.59 -13.57 -0.32
C LEU A 178 10.99 -13.25 1.06
N ASP A 179 11.53 -13.87 2.12
CA ASP A 179 11.08 -13.65 3.50
C ASP A 179 11.37 -12.21 3.98
N ASP A 180 12.59 -11.71 3.75
CA ASP A 180 12.95 -10.31 4.04
C ASP A 180 12.13 -9.33 3.20
N TYR A 181 11.90 -9.66 1.91
CA TYR A 181 11.12 -8.83 1.01
C TYR A 181 9.68 -8.65 1.48
N VAL A 182 9.01 -9.73 1.86
CA VAL A 182 7.64 -9.68 2.39
C VAL A 182 7.59 -8.87 3.68
N THR A 183 8.55 -9.05 4.57
CA THR A 183 8.65 -8.28 5.82
C THR A 183 8.90 -6.79 5.55
N LEU A 184 9.77 -6.47 4.61
CA LEU A 184 10.08 -5.10 4.20
C LEU A 184 8.82 -4.39 3.66
N TRP A 185 8.15 -5.00 2.68
CA TRP A 185 6.98 -4.38 2.06
C TRP A 185 5.79 -4.22 3.00
N MET A 186 5.54 -5.12 3.92
CA MET A 186 4.55 -4.90 4.98
C MET A 186 4.80 -3.61 5.77
N ARG A 187 6.04 -3.12 5.80
CA ARG A 187 6.42 -1.88 6.49
C ARG A 187 6.48 -0.67 5.55
N ALA A 188 7.07 -0.82 4.36
CA ALA A 188 7.41 0.29 3.47
C ALA A 188 6.28 0.76 2.56
N ILE A 189 5.30 -0.09 2.22
CA ILE A 189 4.23 0.24 1.25
C ILE A 189 3.20 1.30 1.75
N GLY A 190 3.29 1.77 2.99
CA GLY A 190 2.33 2.74 3.54
C GLY A 190 0.97 2.16 3.93
N MET A 191 0.82 0.83 3.95
CA MET A 191 -0.44 0.18 4.30
C MET A 191 -0.77 0.24 5.78
N ALA A 192 0.22 0.22 6.67
CA ALA A 192 -0.04 0.36 8.10
C ALA A 192 -0.77 1.67 8.44
N PRO A 193 -0.28 2.88 8.06
CA PRO A 193 -1.03 4.11 8.28
C PRO A 193 -2.35 4.16 7.51
N SER A 194 -2.45 3.54 6.34
CA SER A 194 -3.67 3.52 5.56
C SER A 194 -4.78 2.71 6.22
N THR A 195 -4.49 1.52 6.75
CA THR A 195 -5.48 0.69 7.43
C THR A 195 -5.87 1.22 8.81
N ALA A 196 -4.96 1.94 9.50
CA ALA A 196 -5.29 2.65 10.74
C ALA A 196 -6.36 3.74 10.55
N MET A 197 -6.57 4.22 9.32
CA MET A 197 -7.62 5.20 8.99
C MET A 197 -9.00 4.57 8.78
N ILE A 198 -9.15 3.25 8.65
CA ILE A 198 -10.42 2.58 8.33
C ILE A 198 -11.51 2.93 9.35
N GLU A 199 -11.20 2.86 10.64
CA GLU A 199 -12.12 3.18 11.71
C GLU A 199 -12.53 4.66 11.70
N ILE A 200 -11.54 5.55 11.55
CA ILE A 200 -11.73 7.02 11.58
C ILE A 200 -12.58 7.45 10.39
N VAL A 201 -12.21 7.00 9.19
CA VAL A 201 -12.94 7.30 7.95
C VAL A 201 -14.35 6.70 7.99
N GLY A 202 -14.50 5.51 8.53
CA GLY A 202 -15.78 4.85 8.68
C GLY A 202 -16.65 5.39 9.82
N GLY A 203 -16.10 6.16 10.76
CA GLY A 203 -16.83 6.69 11.93
C GLY A 203 -17.30 5.58 12.89
N PHE A 204 -16.42 4.63 13.21
CA PHE A 204 -16.67 3.55 14.16
C PHE A 204 -15.41 3.23 14.96
N SER A 205 -15.52 2.36 15.94
CA SER A 205 -14.39 1.88 16.75
C SER A 205 -14.38 0.36 16.82
N VAL A 206 -13.20 -0.20 16.89
CA VAL A 206 -12.94 -1.61 17.22
C VAL A 206 -12.19 -1.65 18.55
N SER A 207 -12.45 -2.64 19.38
CA SER A 207 -11.76 -2.78 20.66
C SER A 207 -10.26 -3.08 20.46
N ASP A 208 -9.42 -2.69 21.41
CA ASP A 208 -8.00 -3.05 21.37
C ASP A 208 -7.82 -4.57 21.48
N GLU A 209 -8.73 -5.28 22.17
CA GLU A 209 -8.74 -6.75 22.28
C GLU A 209 -8.96 -7.40 20.90
N ASP A 210 -9.97 -6.95 20.15
CA ASP A 210 -10.25 -7.46 18.81
C ASP A 210 -9.11 -7.17 17.84
N LEU A 211 -8.52 -5.98 17.91
CA LEU A 211 -7.38 -5.63 17.06
C LEU A 211 -6.11 -6.43 17.40
N GLN A 212 -5.99 -6.94 18.63
CA GLN A 212 -4.90 -7.83 19.06
C GLN A 212 -5.20 -9.32 18.82
N ASP A 213 -6.43 -9.70 18.48
CA ASP A 213 -6.74 -11.08 18.08
C ASP A 213 -5.83 -11.52 16.93
N PRO A 214 -5.10 -12.63 17.06
CA PRO A 214 -4.17 -13.10 16.01
C PRO A 214 -4.84 -13.26 14.63
N ARG A 215 -6.12 -13.61 14.58
CA ARG A 215 -6.90 -13.74 13.34
C ARG A 215 -7.09 -12.38 12.66
N VAL A 216 -7.42 -11.35 13.45
CA VAL A 216 -7.61 -9.97 12.96
C VAL A 216 -6.27 -9.37 12.53
N ARG A 217 -5.22 -9.64 13.27
CA ARG A 217 -3.85 -9.27 12.89
C ARG A 217 -3.45 -9.91 11.57
N ALA A 218 -3.68 -11.22 11.42
CA ALA A 218 -3.42 -11.93 10.16
C ALA A 218 -4.18 -11.29 8.99
N LEU A 219 -5.48 -11.00 9.12
CA LEU A 219 -6.27 -10.31 8.09
C LEU A 219 -5.69 -8.94 7.71
N THR A 220 -5.21 -8.20 8.70
CA THR A 220 -4.60 -6.88 8.48
C THR A 220 -3.28 -7.01 7.71
N GLU A 221 -2.38 -7.91 8.12
CA GLU A 221 -1.10 -8.15 7.45
C GLU A 221 -1.29 -8.76 6.05
N ILE A 222 -2.26 -9.66 5.88
CA ILE A 222 -2.66 -10.20 4.57
C ILE A 222 -3.11 -9.05 3.65
N THR A 223 -3.89 -8.10 4.15
CA THR A 223 -4.31 -6.93 3.36
C THR A 223 -3.11 -6.11 2.90
N TRP A 224 -2.13 -5.86 3.78
CA TRP A 224 -0.91 -5.15 3.44
C TRP A 224 -0.12 -5.88 2.36
N THR A 225 0.02 -7.19 2.50
CA THR A 225 0.74 -8.04 1.56
C THR A 225 0.06 -8.12 0.20
N LEU A 226 -1.26 -8.30 0.16
CA LEU A 226 -2.01 -8.30 -1.10
C LEU A 226 -1.86 -6.99 -1.86
N VAL A 227 -2.00 -5.84 -1.17
CA VAL A 227 -1.86 -4.52 -1.81
C VAL A 227 -0.43 -4.29 -2.28
N SER A 228 0.59 -4.72 -1.54
CA SER A 228 1.99 -4.57 -1.95
C SER A 228 2.33 -5.44 -3.15
N TRP A 229 1.89 -6.70 -3.17
CA TRP A 229 2.12 -7.59 -4.31
C TRP A 229 1.33 -7.17 -5.54
N ASP A 230 0.11 -6.66 -5.37
CA ASP A 230 -0.67 -6.05 -6.45
C ASP A 230 0.05 -4.81 -7.01
N ASN A 231 0.65 -3.98 -6.13
CA ASN A 231 1.44 -2.83 -6.55
C ASN A 231 2.63 -3.25 -7.41
N ASP A 232 3.41 -4.24 -6.99
CA ASP A 232 4.56 -4.77 -7.74
C ASP A 232 4.17 -5.29 -9.12
N LEU A 233 3.05 -6.02 -9.20
CA LEU A 233 2.55 -6.54 -10.48
C LEU A 233 2.13 -5.42 -11.45
N TYR A 234 1.66 -4.28 -10.94
CA TYR A 234 1.33 -3.10 -11.76
C TYR A 234 2.57 -2.27 -12.11
N SER A 235 3.50 -2.12 -11.17
CA SER A 235 4.58 -1.13 -11.26
C SER A 235 5.81 -1.62 -12.02
N ARG A 236 6.07 -2.95 -12.05
CA ARG A 236 7.30 -3.51 -12.59
C ARG A 236 7.69 -2.99 -13.98
N ASN A 237 6.76 -2.93 -14.91
CA ASN A 237 7.07 -2.46 -16.26
C ASN A 237 7.44 -0.97 -16.29
N LYS A 238 6.81 -0.15 -15.43
CA LYS A 238 7.16 1.26 -15.24
C LYS A 238 8.56 1.40 -14.62
N GLU A 239 8.89 0.56 -13.66
CA GLU A 239 10.20 0.53 -12.99
C GLU A 239 11.32 0.15 -13.97
N LEU A 240 11.10 -0.89 -14.80
CA LEU A 240 12.02 -1.27 -15.87
C LEU A 240 12.28 -0.13 -16.88
N GLU A 241 11.26 0.67 -17.23
CA GLU A 241 11.41 1.82 -18.12
C GLU A 241 12.25 2.95 -17.48
N ARG A 242 12.16 3.13 -16.17
CA ARG A 242 12.92 4.16 -15.42
C ARG A 242 14.37 3.78 -15.20
N ALA A 243 14.72 2.51 -15.33
CA ALA A 243 16.07 1.94 -15.16
C ALA A 243 16.66 2.05 -13.73
N ASP A 244 15.86 2.41 -12.72
CA ASP A 244 16.37 2.80 -11.40
C ASP A 244 16.04 1.81 -10.29
N ASP A 245 15.13 0.81 -10.52
CA ASP A 245 14.65 -0.04 -9.45
C ASP A 245 14.44 -1.49 -9.89
N ASP A 246 15.18 -2.41 -9.27
CA ASP A 246 15.03 -3.86 -9.43
C ASP A 246 14.37 -4.50 -8.17
N LEU A 247 13.95 -3.69 -7.17
CA LEU A 247 13.34 -4.17 -5.93
C LEU A 247 11.84 -4.44 -6.14
N ASN A 248 11.53 -5.57 -6.79
CA ASN A 248 10.18 -5.98 -7.13
C ASN A 248 9.99 -7.48 -6.85
N LEU A 249 8.83 -7.89 -6.37
CA LEU A 249 8.52 -9.28 -6.01
C LEU A 249 8.83 -10.28 -7.12
N ILE A 250 8.55 -9.93 -8.37
CA ILE A 250 8.82 -10.81 -9.51
C ILE A 250 10.32 -11.07 -9.64
N ASP A 251 11.15 -10.07 -9.43
CA ASP A 251 12.61 -10.19 -9.56
C ASP A 251 13.22 -10.92 -8.35
N VAL A 252 12.65 -10.74 -7.16
CA VAL A 252 13.00 -11.53 -5.96
C VAL A 252 12.67 -13.01 -6.16
N VAL A 253 11.46 -13.35 -6.61
CA VAL A 253 11.06 -14.75 -6.88
C VAL A 253 11.89 -15.34 -8.01
N ARG A 254 12.19 -14.58 -9.06
CA ARG A 254 13.06 -14.98 -10.16
C ARG A 254 14.45 -15.38 -9.65
N GLN A 255 15.03 -14.56 -8.78
CA GLN A 255 16.36 -14.83 -8.21
C GLN A 255 16.33 -16.06 -7.30
N GLU A 256 15.38 -16.15 -6.38
CA GLU A 256 15.32 -17.22 -5.39
C GLU A 256 15.07 -18.59 -6.01
N GLN A 257 14.24 -18.64 -7.07
CA GLN A 257 13.89 -19.89 -7.74
C GLN A 257 14.74 -20.20 -8.96
N GLY A 258 15.65 -19.32 -9.36
CA GLY A 258 16.51 -19.52 -10.53
C GLY A 258 15.73 -19.65 -11.85
N CYS A 259 14.58 -18.96 -11.99
CA CYS A 259 13.71 -19.04 -13.16
C CYS A 259 13.72 -17.74 -13.97
N ASP A 260 13.10 -17.74 -15.15
CA ASP A 260 12.89 -16.53 -15.93
C ASP A 260 11.72 -15.66 -15.38
N ALA A 261 11.59 -14.44 -15.86
CA ALA A 261 10.60 -13.48 -15.38
C ALA A 261 9.15 -13.92 -15.67
N GLN A 262 8.90 -14.67 -16.74
CA GLN A 262 7.55 -15.17 -17.07
C GLN A 262 7.13 -16.27 -16.10
N HIS A 263 8.03 -17.19 -15.74
CA HIS A 263 7.77 -18.22 -14.73
C HIS A 263 7.60 -17.59 -13.35
N ALA A 264 8.44 -16.60 -13.00
CA ALA A 264 8.28 -15.85 -11.76
C ALA A 264 6.92 -15.15 -11.67
N LEU A 265 6.45 -14.50 -12.75
CA LEU A 265 5.12 -13.87 -12.81
C LEU A 265 4.01 -14.89 -12.50
N VAL A 266 4.03 -16.07 -13.12
CA VAL A 266 3.03 -17.12 -12.87
C VAL A 266 3.05 -17.55 -11.39
N ARG A 267 4.25 -17.68 -10.80
CA ARG A 267 4.41 -18.03 -9.38
C ARG A 267 3.87 -16.94 -8.45
N VAL A 268 4.20 -15.68 -8.72
CA VAL A 268 3.73 -14.54 -7.93
C VAL A 268 2.20 -14.46 -7.96
N VAL A 269 1.59 -14.64 -9.13
CA VAL A 269 0.11 -14.66 -9.24
C VAL A 269 -0.49 -15.83 -8.45
N ALA A 270 0.12 -17.02 -8.48
CA ALA A 270 -0.35 -18.16 -7.70
C ALA A 270 -0.22 -17.92 -6.19
N MET A 271 0.93 -17.40 -5.73
CA MET A 271 1.15 -17.02 -4.33
C MET A 271 0.11 -15.98 -3.86
N ARG A 272 -0.07 -14.93 -4.64
CA ARG A 272 -1.04 -13.86 -4.37
C ARG A 272 -2.47 -14.39 -4.27
N ASP A 273 -2.88 -15.24 -5.17
CA ASP A 273 -4.23 -15.80 -5.19
C ASP A 273 -4.45 -16.76 -3.99
N ARG A 274 -3.44 -17.55 -3.59
CA ARG A 274 -3.48 -18.38 -2.37
C ARG A 274 -3.69 -17.52 -1.12
N VAL A 275 -2.99 -16.39 -1.02
CA VAL A 275 -3.16 -15.43 0.10
C VAL A 275 -4.56 -14.80 0.08
N MET A 276 -5.12 -14.49 -1.10
CA MET A 276 -6.50 -13.98 -1.22
C MET A 276 -7.54 -15.02 -0.80
N VAL A 277 -7.34 -16.29 -1.11
CA VAL A 277 -8.20 -17.40 -0.64
C VAL A 277 -8.13 -17.56 0.87
N LEU A 278 -6.93 -17.42 1.46
CA LEU A 278 -6.77 -17.41 2.92
C LEU A 278 -7.55 -16.24 3.54
N PHE A 279 -7.41 -15.03 2.99
CA PHE A 279 -8.17 -13.85 3.43
C PHE A 279 -9.68 -14.11 3.45
N GLU A 280 -10.22 -14.68 2.37
CA GLU A 280 -11.65 -14.98 2.24
C GLU A 280 -12.13 -15.96 3.32
N ARG A 281 -11.39 -17.06 3.52
CA ARG A 281 -11.72 -18.08 4.52
C ARG A 281 -11.66 -17.54 5.95
N LEU A 282 -10.56 -16.85 6.28
CA LEU A 282 -10.34 -16.30 7.61
C LEU A 282 -11.33 -15.16 7.93
N SER A 283 -11.60 -14.27 6.97
CA SER A 283 -12.59 -13.20 7.15
C SER A 283 -13.99 -13.75 7.39
N THR A 284 -14.38 -14.83 6.70
CA THR A 284 -15.68 -15.50 6.93
C THR A 284 -15.78 -16.03 8.36
N GLN A 285 -14.74 -16.64 8.90
CA GLN A 285 -14.72 -17.15 10.28
C GLN A 285 -14.78 -16.02 11.31
N VAL A 286 -13.97 -14.96 11.13
CA VAL A 286 -13.95 -13.82 12.05
C VAL A 286 -15.30 -13.09 12.05
N VAL A 287 -15.87 -12.82 10.88
CA VAL A 287 -17.15 -12.09 10.76
C VAL A 287 -18.32 -12.85 11.39
N ALA A 288 -18.29 -14.18 11.43
CA ALA A 288 -19.35 -14.99 12.04
C ALA A 288 -19.49 -14.73 13.55
N GLU A 289 -18.39 -14.39 14.24
CA GLU A 289 -18.32 -14.16 15.69
C GLU A 289 -18.23 -12.66 16.06
N ALA A 290 -17.95 -11.78 15.07
CA ALA A 290 -17.65 -10.37 15.27
C ALA A 290 -18.86 -9.53 15.69
N ASP A 291 -18.62 -8.45 16.44
CA ASP A 291 -19.55 -7.35 16.61
C ASP A 291 -19.65 -6.46 15.35
N ASP A 292 -20.45 -5.40 15.40
CA ASP A 292 -20.63 -4.49 14.26
C ASP A 292 -19.33 -3.74 13.91
N GLY A 293 -18.57 -3.30 14.90
CA GLY A 293 -17.30 -2.59 14.70
C GLY A 293 -16.29 -3.45 13.98
N LEU A 294 -16.06 -4.66 14.45
CA LEU A 294 -15.14 -5.61 13.86
C LEU A 294 -15.58 -6.06 12.46
N ARG A 295 -16.89 -6.31 12.24
CA ARG A 295 -17.44 -6.60 10.90
C ARG A 295 -17.13 -5.48 9.90
N ARG A 296 -17.31 -4.23 10.32
CA ARG A 296 -17.02 -3.06 9.48
C ARG A 296 -15.52 -2.93 9.19
N TYR A 297 -14.66 -3.25 10.15
CA TYR A 297 -13.21 -3.24 9.97
C TYR A 297 -12.77 -4.29 8.94
N VAL A 298 -13.19 -5.55 9.11
CA VAL A 298 -12.86 -6.64 8.17
C VAL A 298 -13.39 -6.34 6.76
N ARG A 299 -14.61 -5.79 6.65
CA ARG A 299 -15.13 -5.30 5.36
C ARG A 299 -14.27 -4.17 4.78
N GLY A 300 -13.76 -3.28 5.63
CA GLY A 300 -12.85 -2.20 5.23
C GLY A 300 -11.53 -2.74 4.66
N LEU A 301 -10.95 -3.77 5.30
CA LEU A 301 -9.76 -4.46 4.81
C LEU A 301 -10.01 -5.10 3.43
N ALA A 302 -11.11 -5.84 3.29
CA ALA A 302 -11.50 -6.45 2.00
C ALA A 302 -11.67 -5.39 0.91
N GLN A 303 -12.36 -4.29 1.24
CA GLN A 303 -12.62 -3.22 0.30
C GLN A 303 -11.34 -2.45 -0.06
N PHE A 304 -10.35 -2.41 0.85
CA PHE A 304 -9.06 -1.80 0.55
C PHE A 304 -8.34 -2.57 -0.57
N VAL A 305 -8.28 -3.90 -0.50
CA VAL A 305 -7.70 -4.74 -1.57
C VAL A 305 -8.42 -4.50 -2.90
N ARG A 306 -9.75 -4.59 -2.91
CA ARG A 306 -10.53 -4.40 -4.13
C ARG A 306 -10.38 -2.99 -4.69
N GLY A 307 -10.50 -1.99 -3.85
CA GLY A 307 -10.42 -0.59 -4.25
C GLY A 307 -9.06 -0.20 -4.80
N HIS A 308 -7.97 -0.78 -4.26
CA HIS A 308 -6.63 -0.60 -4.81
C HIS A 308 -6.53 -1.15 -6.25
N LEU A 309 -7.03 -2.37 -6.51
CA LEU A 309 -7.06 -2.95 -7.86
C LEU A 309 -7.90 -2.09 -8.83
N ASP A 310 -9.08 -1.64 -8.40
CA ASP A 310 -9.96 -0.78 -9.21
C ASP A 310 -9.32 0.57 -9.54
N TRP A 311 -8.58 1.15 -8.61
CA TRP A 311 -7.84 2.40 -8.82
C TRP A 311 -6.62 2.18 -9.70
N ALA A 312 -5.76 1.20 -9.38
CA ALA A 312 -4.52 0.94 -10.09
C ALA A 312 -4.75 0.62 -11.58
N SER A 313 -5.83 -0.10 -11.90
CA SER A 313 -6.21 -0.41 -13.30
C SER A 313 -6.52 0.83 -14.14
N ARG A 314 -6.79 1.97 -13.52
CA ARG A 314 -7.15 3.25 -14.20
C ARG A 314 -6.11 4.34 -14.00
N CYS A 315 -5.20 4.15 -13.04
CA CYS A 315 -4.25 5.19 -12.65
C CYS A 315 -3.16 5.37 -13.71
N PRO A 316 -2.99 6.59 -14.27
CA PRO A 316 -1.94 6.88 -15.23
C PRO A 316 -0.51 6.64 -14.71
N ARG A 317 -0.32 6.56 -13.39
CA ARG A 317 0.97 6.22 -12.75
C ARG A 317 1.56 4.91 -13.28
N TYR A 318 0.72 3.93 -13.62
CA TYR A 318 1.13 2.61 -14.12
C TYR A 318 1.08 2.47 -15.64
N THR A 319 0.82 3.57 -16.34
CA THR A 319 0.88 3.60 -17.81
C THR A 319 2.35 3.63 -18.26
N THR A 320 2.72 2.73 -19.16
CA THR A 320 4.05 2.67 -19.77
C THR A 320 4.04 3.32 -21.15
N SER A 321 5.22 3.49 -21.76
CA SER A 321 5.36 4.01 -23.15
C SER A 321 4.64 3.13 -24.18
N SER A 322 4.42 1.86 -23.87
CA SER A 322 3.66 0.90 -24.70
C SER A 322 2.15 0.94 -24.46
N GLY A 323 1.64 1.86 -23.61
CA GLY A 323 0.23 2.07 -23.34
C GLY A 323 -0.31 1.33 -22.10
N PRO A 324 -1.62 1.49 -21.81
CA PRO A 324 -2.24 0.83 -20.67
C PRO A 324 -2.25 -0.69 -20.88
N ARG A 325 -1.88 -1.44 -19.85
CA ARG A 325 -1.80 -2.90 -19.89
C ARG A 325 -2.92 -3.56 -19.10
N THR A 326 -4.14 -3.17 -19.40
CA THR A 326 -5.30 -3.89 -18.89
C THR A 326 -5.49 -5.19 -19.67
N PRO A 327 -5.56 -6.36 -19.02
CA PRO A 327 -5.87 -7.60 -19.71
C PRO A 327 -7.19 -7.50 -20.47
N THR A 328 -7.25 -8.13 -21.63
CA THR A 328 -8.51 -8.28 -22.36
C THR A 328 -9.50 -9.04 -21.47
N GLY A 329 -10.62 -8.43 -21.11
CA GLY A 329 -11.62 -9.01 -20.19
C GLY A 329 -11.55 -8.51 -18.74
N GLY A 330 -10.63 -7.60 -18.40
CA GLY A 330 -10.54 -6.98 -17.08
C GLY A 330 -9.42 -7.54 -16.20
N TRP A 331 -9.27 -6.94 -14.99
CA TRP A 331 -8.18 -7.24 -14.06
C TRP A 331 -8.45 -8.42 -13.13
N TRP A 332 -9.66 -8.92 -13.05
CA TRP A 332 -10.02 -10.02 -12.14
C TRP A 332 -10.56 -11.22 -12.88
N LYS A 333 -10.39 -12.36 -12.25
CA LYS A 333 -10.90 -13.66 -12.67
C LYS A 333 -11.74 -14.27 -11.54
N GLN A 334 -12.65 -15.17 -11.90
CA GLN A 334 -13.55 -15.80 -10.95
C GLN A 334 -12.89 -16.92 -10.14
N GLN A 335 -11.84 -17.52 -10.65
CA GLN A 335 -11.15 -18.65 -10.02
C GLN A 335 -9.69 -18.26 -9.70
N PRO A 336 -9.18 -18.61 -8.49
CA PRO A 336 -7.79 -18.41 -8.16
C PRO A 336 -6.87 -19.31 -8.99
N ALA A 337 -5.65 -18.85 -9.23
CA ALA A 337 -4.60 -19.67 -9.86
C ALA A 337 -4.10 -20.77 -8.90
N ASP A 338 -4.22 -20.52 -7.60
CA ASP A 338 -3.89 -21.46 -6.54
C ASP A 338 -4.86 -21.28 -5.37
N ASN A 339 -5.54 -22.35 -4.98
CA ASN A 339 -6.49 -22.42 -3.87
C ASN A 339 -6.06 -23.38 -2.75
N SER A 340 -4.76 -23.75 -2.71
CA SER A 340 -4.21 -24.62 -1.69
C SER A 340 -4.48 -24.08 -0.28
N ALA A 341 -4.72 -25.01 0.66
CA ALA A 341 -4.82 -24.71 2.07
C ALA A 341 -3.46 -24.72 2.78
N GLU A 342 -2.40 -25.17 2.09
CA GLU A 342 -1.06 -25.24 2.66
C GLU A 342 -0.42 -23.85 2.76
N PRO A 343 0.37 -23.57 3.82
CA PRO A 343 1.12 -22.34 3.93
C PRO A 343 2.04 -22.11 2.73
N LEU A 344 2.26 -20.84 2.39
CA LEU A 344 3.38 -20.49 1.51
C LEU A 344 4.71 -20.79 2.24
N PRO A 345 5.77 -21.21 1.52
CA PRO A 345 7.08 -21.45 2.10
C PRO A 345 7.83 -20.13 2.39
N VAL A 346 7.18 -19.23 3.12
CA VAL A 346 7.68 -17.93 3.55
C VAL A 346 7.47 -17.85 5.07
N PRO A 347 8.53 -18.06 5.87
CA PRO A 347 8.42 -18.22 7.31
C PRO A 347 7.70 -17.09 8.03
N THR A 348 7.96 -15.85 7.62
CA THR A 348 7.40 -14.64 8.27
C THR A 348 5.88 -14.56 8.19
N ILE A 349 5.24 -15.24 7.22
CA ILE A 349 3.78 -15.21 7.02
C ILE A 349 3.10 -16.59 7.17
N ALA A 350 3.85 -17.66 7.33
CA ALA A 350 3.30 -19.02 7.43
C ALA A 350 2.30 -19.16 8.59
N TRP A 351 2.48 -18.42 9.68
CA TRP A 351 1.62 -18.41 10.86
C TRP A 351 0.18 -17.94 10.58
N TRP A 352 -0.08 -17.23 9.47
CA TRP A 352 -1.44 -16.82 9.10
C TRP A 352 -2.36 -18.02 8.87
N TRP A 353 -1.83 -19.10 8.29
CA TRP A 353 -2.59 -20.34 8.06
C TRP A 353 -2.97 -21.07 9.34
N ASP A 354 -2.17 -20.90 10.42
CA ASP A 354 -2.47 -21.45 11.74
C ASP A 354 -3.70 -20.78 12.38
N GLN A 355 -4.14 -19.64 11.84
CA GLN A 355 -5.32 -18.92 12.32
C GLN A 355 -6.65 -19.49 11.76
N LEU A 356 -6.61 -20.35 10.74
CA LEU A 356 -7.80 -21.04 10.26
C LEU A 356 -8.23 -22.11 11.26
N ALA A 357 -9.49 -22.06 11.70
CA ALA A 357 -10.06 -23.18 12.42
C ALA A 357 -10.08 -24.42 11.51
N PRO A 358 -9.88 -25.65 12.07
CA PRO A 358 -10.03 -26.87 11.32
C PRO A 358 -11.39 -26.91 10.59
N ALA A 359 -11.40 -27.36 9.33
CA ALA A 359 -12.65 -27.62 8.63
C ALA A 359 -13.49 -28.62 9.45
N ARG A 360 -14.71 -28.23 9.87
CA ARG A 360 -15.67 -29.10 10.57
C ARG A 360 -16.25 -30.11 9.60
#